data_e99587feaaff7dd6aa752822d172ab23
#
_entry.id   e99587feaaff7dd6aa752822d172ab23
#
_cell.length_a   1.000
_cell.length_b   1.000
_cell.length_c   1.000
_cell.angle_alpha   90.00
_cell.angle_beta   90.00
_cell.angle_gamma   90.00
#
_symmetry.space_group_name_H-M   'P 1'
#
loop_
_entity.id
_entity.type
_entity.pdbx_description
1 polymer ?
#
loop_
_entity_poly.entity_id
_entity_poly.type
_entity_poly.pdbx_seq_one_letter_code
_entity_poly.pdbx_strand_id
1 'polypeptide(L)'
;MTTAFVLGGGGLLGAHEVGMLRALAGAKIEPDIVVGTSIGAVNGAFIAADPHHGAERLSDLWQGESLQVIFSETLFGRTVRLVRSGTHLHAIEPLRKLLADKLPIEDFEDLKLPFHCVAASIEDATARWFESGPLVPAVMASCAVPGLLPPVEIDGHHYFDGGLVDSIPVGRAVALGATTVYVLHVGRIESPLSVPTRPWEVGLIAFEIARRHRFHEEMSSISPDIRVHVLPTGGDRMPPGLRQFRYRSRNKVSTSIDRSYAASANYLAQVTGSR
;
A
#
# COMPACT_ATOMS: atom_id res chain seq x y z
N MET A 1 -8.41 -22.67 -8.75
CA MET A 1 -8.82 -21.54 -7.86
C MET A 1 -7.74 -20.49 -7.98
N THR A 2 -8.10 -19.27 -8.33
CA THR A 2 -7.13 -18.18 -8.48
C THR A 2 -7.12 -17.35 -7.21
N THR A 3 -5.95 -17.25 -6.59
CA THR A 3 -5.73 -16.52 -5.33
C THR A 3 -5.10 -15.16 -5.62
N ALA A 4 -5.68 -14.08 -5.12
CA ALA A 4 -5.09 -12.76 -5.21
C ALA A 4 -4.68 -12.21 -3.85
N PHE A 5 -3.53 -11.53 -3.81
CA PHE A 5 -3.15 -10.65 -2.71
C PHE A 5 -3.44 -9.22 -3.10
N VAL A 6 -4.26 -8.55 -2.29
CA VAL A 6 -4.62 -7.14 -2.44
C VAL A 6 -3.98 -6.35 -1.31
N LEU A 7 -3.01 -5.49 -1.66
CA LEU A 7 -2.25 -4.68 -0.71
C LEU A 7 -2.72 -3.22 -0.78
N GLY A 8 -3.24 -2.74 0.33
CA GLY A 8 -3.88 -1.43 0.40
C GLY A 8 -2.92 -0.27 0.64
N GLY A 9 -3.36 0.94 0.31
CA GLY A 9 -2.63 2.16 0.66
C GLY A 9 -2.66 2.45 2.16
N GLY A 10 -1.57 3.01 2.70
CA GLY A 10 -1.51 3.32 4.14
C GLY A 10 -0.22 3.97 4.63
N GLY A 11 0.64 4.44 3.74
CA GLY A 11 1.91 5.08 4.09
C GLY A 11 2.81 4.18 4.94
N LEU A 12 3.39 4.72 6.01
CA LEU A 12 4.29 3.95 6.90
C LEU A 12 3.61 2.84 7.71
N LEU A 13 2.31 2.69 7.63
CA LEU A 13 1.60 1.55 8.19
C LEU A 13 1.79 0.27 7.34
N GLY A 14 2.32 0.37 6.13
CA GLY A 14 2.67 -0.77 5.27
C GLY A 14 3.59 -1.82 5.93
N ALA A 15 4.27 -1.47 7.03
CA ALA A 15 4.96 -2.42 7.88
C ALA A 15 4.05 -3.56 8.40
N HIS A 16 2.76 -3.29 8.61
CA HIS A 16 1.80 -4.32 9.01
C HIS A 16 1.56 -5.34 7.91
N GLU A 17 1.56 -4.91 6.64
CA GLU A 17 1.43 -5.82 5.49
C GLU A 17 2.56 -6.84 5.45
N VAL A 18 3.77 -6.44 5.84
CA VAL A 18 4.92 -7.36 5.91
C VAL A 18 4.65 -8.50 6.89
N GLY A 19 4.08 -8.21 8.07
CA GLY A 19 3.68 -9.24 9.02
C GLY A 19 2.58 -10.15 8.46
N MET A 20 1.60 -9.60 7.76
CA MET A 20 0.53 -10.36 7.08
C MET A 20 1.11 -11.27 5.98
N LEU A 21 2.02 -10.76 5.15
CA LEU A 21 2.71 -11.54 4.11
C LEU A 21 3.52 -12.70 4.70
N ARG A 22 4.23 -12.45 5.80
CA ARG A 22 4.92 -13.52 6.54
C ARG A 22 3.95 -14.58 7.09
N ALA A 23 2.77 -14.17 7.55
CA ALA A 23 1.76 -15.11 8.02
C ALA A 23 1.18 -15.97 6.88
N LEU A 24 0.93 -15.37 5.71
CA LEU A 24 0.50 -16.08 4.50
C LEU A 24 1.57 -17.08 4.04
N ALA A 25 2.83 -16.66 3.98
CA ALA A 25 3.96 -17.54 3.64
C ALA A 25 4.09 -18.71 4.64
N GLY A 26 3.97 -18.44 5.95
CA GLY A 26 3.97 -19.48 6.99
C GLY A 26 2.80 -20.47 6.87
N ALA A 27 1.66 -20.02 6.38
CA ALA A 27 0.50 -20.85 6.08
C ALA A 27 0.58 -21.53 4.70
N LYS A 28 1.67 -21.32 3.93
CA LYS A 28 1.86 -21.81 2.56
C LYS A 28 0.75 -21.38 1.60
N ILE A 29 0.27 -20.16 1.78
CA ILE A 29 -0.70 -19.53 0.90
C ILE A 29 0.08 -18.61 -0.04
N GLU A 30 0.05 -18.93 -1.32
CA GLU A 30 0.75 -18.19 -2.37
C GLU A 30 -0.27 -17.47 -3.28
N PRO A 31 0.06 -16.30 -3.81
CA PRO A 31 -0.80 -15.60 -4.75
C PRO A 31 -0.53 -16.05 -6.19
N ASP A 32 -1.57 -16.09 -7.00
CA ASP A 32 -1.49 -16.16 -8.46
C ASP A 32 -1.44 -14.74 -9.06
N ILE A 33 -1.98 -13.75 -8.36
CA ILE A 33 -2.07 -12.35 -8.79
C ILE A 33 -1.79 -11.44 -7.59
N VAL A 34 -1.08 -10.36 -7.83
CA VAL A 34 -0.83 -9.31 -6.83
C VAL A 34 -1.41 -7.98 -7.32
N VAL A 35 -2.17 -7.30 -6.47
CA VAL A 35 -2.71 -5.97 -6.76
C VAL A 35 -2.36 -5.03 -5.62
N GLY A 36 -1.81 -3.85 -5.93
CA GLY A 36 -1.32 -2.94 -4.90
C GLY A 36 -1.63 -1.48 -5.15
N THR A 37 -1.78 -0.72 -4.06
CA THR A 37 -1.98 0.74 -4.10
C THR A 37 -1.02 1.42 -3.15
N SER A 38 -0.35 2.49 -3.58
CA SER A 38 0.54 3.29 -2.74
C SER A 38 1.64 2.41 -2.10
N ILE A 39 1.77 2.42 -0.78
CA ILE A 39 2.73 1.54 -0.09
C ILE A 39 2.46 0.06 -0.37
N GLY A 40 1.21 -0.32 -0.60
CA GLY A 40 0.85 -1.66 -1.03
C GLY A 40 1.37 -1.99 -2.44
N ALA A 41 1.54 -0.98 -3.32
CA ALA A 41 2.21 -1.18 -4.62
C ALA A 41 3.71 -1.45 -4.42
N VAL A 42 4.36 -0.78 -3.47
CA VAL A 42 5.75 -1.08 -3.10
C VAL A 42 5.87 -2.52 -2.61
N ASN A 43 5.10 -2.88 -1.58
CA ASN A 43 5.15 -4.22 -0.99
C ASN A 43 4.76 -5.31 -2.01
N GLY A 44 3.74 -5.02 -2.85
CA GLY A 44 3.27 -5.93 -3.89
C GLY A 44 4.32 -6.21 -4.97
N ALA A 45 5.07 -5.19 -5.40
CA ALA A 45 6.16 -5.34 -6.37
C ALA A 45 7.25 -6.30 -5.86
N PHE A 46 7.63 -6.24 -4.58
CA PHE A 46 8.58 -7.19 -3.99
C PHE A 46 8.06 -8.61 -3.96
N ILE A 47 6.77 -8.82 -3.68
CA ILE A 47 6.15 -10.14 -3.70
C ILE A 47 6.04 -10.67 -5.13
N ALA A 48 5.66 -9.82 -6.09
CA ALA A 48 5.57 -10.24 -7.49
C ALA A 48 6.94 -10.56 -8.10
N ALA A 49 7.99 -9.83 -7.68
CA ALA A 49 9.37 -10.09 -8.10
C ALA A 49 9.94 -11.38 -7.51
N ASP A 50 9.60 -11.71 -6.26
CA ASP A 50 10.10 -12.92 -5.58
C ASP A 50 9.07 -13.46 -4.59
N PRO A 51 8.11 -14.27 -5.03
CA PRO A 51 7.02 -14.78 -4.18
C PRO A 51 7.49 -15.53 -2.94
N HIS A 52 8.61 -16.23 -3.02
CA HIS A 52 9.11 -17.07 -1.93
C HIS A 52 9.91 -16.27 -0.88
N HIS A 53 10.69 -15.27 -1.30
CA HIS A 53 11.56 -14.49 -0.39
C HIS A 53 11.16 -13.02 -0.26
N GLY A 54 10.16 -12.57 -1.01
CA GLY A 54 9.72 -11.16 -1.01
C GLY A 54 9.31 -10.66 0.37
N ALA A 55 8.64 -11.48 1.17
CA ALA A 55 8.24 -11.11 2.54
C ALA A 55 9.44 -10.93 3.48
N GLU A 56 10.51 -11.73 3.32
CA GLU A 56 11.75 -11.59 4.09
C GLU A 56 12.50 -10.33 3.66
N ARG A 57 12.67 -10.11 2.35
CA ARG A 57 13.30 -8.89 1.81
C ARG A 57 12.57 -7.62 2.24
N LEU A 58 11.24 -7.64 2.27
CA LEU A 58 10.44 -6.55 2.80
C LEU A 58 10.69 -6.35 4.30
N SER A 59 10.79 -7.42 5.07
CA SER A 59 11.11 -7.33 6.51
C SER A 59 12.44 -6.60 6.74
N ASP A 60 13.47 -6.94 5.99
CA ASP A 60 14.78 -6.30 6.04
C ASP A 60 14.73 -4.84 5.59
N LEU A 61 13.99 -4.55 4.51
CA LEU A 61 13.80 -3.19 3.99
C LEU A 61 13.11 -2.29 5.03
N TRP A 62 12.03 -2.77 5.65
CA TRP A 62 11.25 -2.02 6.63
C TRP A 62 11.98 -1.82 7.96
N GLN A 63 12.82 -2.76 8.37
CA GLN A 63 13.65 -2.66 9.57
C GLN A 63 14.99 -1.97 9.32
N GLY A 64 15.38 -1.78 8.07
CA GLY A 64 16.61 -1.11 7.66
C GLY A 64 16.56 0.43 7.81
N GLU A 65 17.71 1.07 7.62
CA GLU A 65 17.84 2.53 7.69
C GLU A 65 17.30 3.25 6.45
N SER A 66 17.14 2.53 5.34
CA SER A 66 16.80 3.11 4.03
C SER A 66 15.45 3.83 4.01
N LEU A 67 14.44 3.27 4.68
CA LEU A 67 13.12 3.92 4.81
C LEU A 67 13.17 5.12 5.76
N GLN A 68 14.09 5.14 6.74
CA GLN A 68 14.28 6.30 7.62
C GLN A 68 14.67 7.53 6.81
N VAL A 69 15.58 7.37 5.86
CA VAL A 69 16.12 8.47 5.04
C VAL A 69 15.02 9.12 4.21
N ILE A 70 14.09 8.34 3.66
CA ILE A 70 12.97 8.85 2.83
C ILE A 70 12.06 9.77 3.62
N PHE A 71 11.81 9.47 4.91
CA PHE A 71 10.81 10.16 5.74
C PHE A 71 11.43 11.04 6.84
N SER A 72 12.77 11.15 6.92
CA SER A 72 13.50 11.86 7.99
C SER A 72 13.84 13.33 7.69
N GLU A 73 13.32 13.91 6.59
CA GLU A 73 13.59 15.33 6.30
C GLU A 73 13.25 16.23 7.49
N THR A 74 14.16 17.16 7.79
CA THR A 74 13.98 18.13 8.87
C THR A 74 12.80 19.07 8.59
N LEU A 75 12.18 19.60 9.64
CA LEU A 75 11.09 20.58 9.49
C LEU A 75 11.52 21.77 8.63
N PHE A 76 12.77 22.22 8.76
CA PHE A 76 13.33 23.29 7.94
C PHE A 76 13.40 22.91 6.46
N GLY A 77 13.89 21.71 6.13
CA GLY A 77 13.93 21.21 4.75
C GLY A 77 12.55 21.13 4.10
N ARG A 78 11.54 20.69 4.86
CA ARG A 78 10.13 20.65 4.40
C ARG A 78 9.58 22.04 4.11
N THR A 79 9.82 23.01 4.99
CA THR A 79 9.35 24.39 4.80
C THR A 79 10.03 25.04 3.58
N VAL A 80 11.34 24.89 3.42
CA VAL A 80 12.07 25.40 2.26
C VAL A 80 11.55 24.77 0.96
N ARG A 81 11.29 23.47 0.96
CA ARG A 81 10.76 22.79 -0.22
C ARG A 81 9.36 23.25 -0.56
N LEU A 82 8.46 23.35 0.41
CA LEU A 82 7.11 23.84 0.20
C LEU A 82 7.12 25.26 -0.38
N VAL A 83 7.97 26.16 0.15
CA VAL A 83 8.12 27.53 -0.37
C VAL A 83 8.67 27.54 -1.81
N ARG A 84 9.60 26.64 -2.14
CA ARG A 84 10.20 26.56 -3.49
C ARG A 84 9.30 25.88 -4.51
N SER A 85 8.64 24.78 -4.16
CA SER A 85 7.79 24.00 -5.06
C SER A 85 6.35 24.52 -5.11
N GLY A 86 5.86 25.10 -4.01
CA GLY A 86 4.46 25.49 -3.82
C GLY A 86 3.47 24.33 -3.66
N THR A 87 3.88 23.08 -3.89
CA THR A 87 2.95 21.95 -4.06
C THR A 87 3.22 20.73 -3.17
N HIS A 88 4.46 20.53 -2.68
CA HIS A 88 4.80 19.31 -1.95
C HIS A 88 5.87 19.52 -0.86
N LEU A 89 5.88 18.61 0.14
CA LEU A 89 6.76 18.68 1.30
C LEU A 89 8.04 17.85 1.17
N HIS A 90 8.02 16.75 0.39
CA HIS A 90 9.13 15.81 0.26
C HIS A 90 9.56 15.63 -1.19
N ALA A 91 10.84 15.32 -1.40
CA ALA A 91 11.33 14.87 -2.69
C ALA A 91 10.91 13.43 -2.94
N ILE A 92 10.64 13.08 -4.19
CA ILE A 92 10.32 11.71 -4.59
C ILE A 92 11.58 10.89 -4.89
N GLU A 93 12.69 11.55 -5.13
CA GLU A 93 13.96 10.94 -5.55
C GLU A 93 14.52 9.89 -4.57
N PRO A 94 14.44 10.06 -3.22
CA PRO A 94 14.87 9.01 -2.30
C PRO A 94 14.08 7.71 -2.44
N LEU A 95 12.75 7.82 -2.71
CA LEU A 95 11.92 6.65 -2.97
C LEU A 95 12.31 5.97 -4.29
N ARG A 96 12.52 6.75 -5.36
CA ARG A 96 12.96 6.23 -6.65
C ARG A 96 14.28 5.46 -6.51
N LYS A 97 15.26 6.04 -5.84
CA LYS A 97 16.55 5.40 -5.62
C LYS A 97 16.41 4.11 -4.81
N LEU A 98 15.61 4.12 -3.73
CA LEU A 98 15.38 2.93 -2.94
C LEU A 98 14.79 1.79 -3.77
N LEU A 99 13.77 2.09 -4.58
CA LEU A 99 13.11 1.09 -5.43
C LEU A 99 14.10 0.56 -6.49
N ALA A 100 14.82 1.43 -7.18
CA ALA A 100 15.82 1.04 -8.17
C ALA A 100 16.96 0.18 -7.58
N ASP A 101 17.41 0.50 -6.35
CA ASP A 101 18.48 -0.24 -5.68
C ASP A 101 18.03 -1.60 -5.11
N LYS A 102 16.73 -1.75 -4.78
CA LYS A 102 16.22 -2.91 -4.02
C LYS A 102 15.32 -3.85 -4.81
N LEU A 103 14.66 -3.35 -5.87
CA LEU A 103 13.93 -4.19 -6.81
C LEU A 103 14.89 -4.61 -7.93
N PRO A 104 15.18 -5.90 -8.08
CA PRO A 104 16.13 -6.40 -9.08
C PRO A 104 15.49 -6.52 -10.48
N ILE A 105 14.36 -5.87 -10.72
CA ILE A 105 13.48 -6.00 -11.88
C ILE A 105 13.13 -4.60 -12.38
N GLU A 106 13.30 -4.36 -13.69
CA GLU A 106 13.06 -3.06 -14.31
C GLU A 106 11.64 -2.94 -14.86
N ASP A 107 11.12 -4.01 -15.47
CA ASP A 107 9.82 -4.01 -16.13
C ASP A 107 8.82 -5.00 -15.50
N PHE A 108 7.52 -4.72 -15.67
CA PHE A 108 6.44 -5.61 -15.19
C PHE A 108 6.53 -7.00 -15.82
N GLU A 109 6.97 -7.09 -17.06
CA GLU A 109 7.07 -8.32 -17.85
C GLU A 109 8.07 -9.32 -17.28
N ASP A 110 9.05 -8.84 -16.51
CA ASP A 110 10.08 -9.68 -15.86
C ASP A 110 9.67 -10.15 -14.45
N LEU A 111 8.51 -9.74 -13.97
CA LEU A 111 7.97 -10.19 -12.68
C LEU A 111 7.57 -11.68 -12.73
N LYS A 112 7.77 -12.38 -11.64
CA LYS A 112 7.40 -13.81 -11.53
C LYS A 112 5.89 -14.04 -11.43
N LEU A 113 5.15 -13.02 -10.95
CA LEU A 113 3.70 -13.06 -10.86
C LEU A 113 3.09 -11.83 -11.54
N PRO A 114 1.89 -11.97 -12.13
CA PRO A 114 1.10 -10.84 -12.57
C PRO A 114 0.93 -9.81 -11.43
N PHE A 115 1.32 -8.58 -11.70
CA PHE A 115 1.23 -7.48 -10.76
C PHE A 115 0.50 -6.30 -11.38
N HIS A 116 -0.43 -5.72 -10.65
CA HIS A 116 -1.15 -4.52 -11.03
C HIS A 116 -1.02 -3.46 -9.95
N CYS A 117 -0.69 -2.23 -10.32
CA CYS A 117 -0.79 -1.12 -9.40
C CYS A 117 -1.60 0.03 -10.02
N VAL A 118 -2.19 0.85 -9.16
CA VAL A 118 -3.07 1.94 -9.57
C VAL A 118 -2.50 3.30 -9.19
N ALA A 119 -2.66 4.28 -10.06
CA ALA A 119 -2.48 5.69 -9.77
C ALA A 119 -3.69 6.50 -10.27
N ALA A 120 -3.85 7.71 -9.75
CA ALA A 120 -4.89 8.65 -10.16
C ALA A 120 -4.34 9.56 -11.27
N SER A 121 -4.89 9.48 -12.49
CA SER A 121 -4.58 10.44 -13.56
C SER A 121 -5.14 11.81 -13.21
N ILE A 122 -4.31 12.84 -13.30
CA ILE A 122 -4.71 14.23 -13.03
C ILE A 122 -5.54 14.76 -14.20
N GLU A 123 -5.08 14.55 -15.42
CA GLU A 123 -5.71 15.07 -16.63
C GLU A 123 -7.09 14.44 -16.87
N ASP A 124 -7.19 13.12 -16.66
CA ASP A 124 -8.42 12.37 -16.97
C ASP A 124 -9.38 12.26 -15.79
N ALA A 125 -8.91 12.58 -14.56
CA ALA A 125 -9.64 12.35 -13.30
C ALA A 125 -10.14 10.88 -13.15
N THR A 126 -9.32 9.90 -13.58
CA THR A 126 -9.65 8.47 -13.59
C THR A 126 -8.55 7.63 -12.93
N ALA A 127 -8.88 6.37 -12.64
CA ALA A 127 -7.90 5.37 -12.23
C ALA A 127 -7.07 4.91 -13.45
N ARG A 128 -5.76 4.99 -13.36
CA ARG A 128 -4.81 4.38 -14.29
C ARG A 128 -4.22 3.13 -13.69
N TRP A 129 -4.46 1.99 -14.30
CA TRP A 129 -3.84 0.73 -13.95
C TRP A 129 -2.56 0.52 -14.74
N PHE A 130 -1.49 0.18 -14.03
CA PHE A 130 -0.21 -0.21 -14.60
C PHE A 130 -0.02 -1.71 -14.42
N GLU A 131 0.30 -2.38 -15.52
CA GLU A 131 0.48 -3.84 -15.59
C GLU A 131 1.56 -4.24 -16.60
N SER A 132 2.20 -3.24 -17.23
CA SER A 132 3.24 -3.42 -18.25
C SER A 132 4.20 -2.24 -18.26
N GLY A 133 5.40 -2.42 -18.86
CA GLY A 133 6.43 -1.42 -18.99
C GLY A 133 7.19 -1.15 -17.68
N PRO A 134 7.81 0.05 -17.52
CA PRO A 134 8.72 0.34 -16.41
C PRO A 134 8.05 0.28 -15.03
N LEU A 135 8.53 -0.63 -14.17
CA LEU A 135 7.95 -0.93 -12.87
C LEU A 135 8.11 0.23 -11.86
N VAL A 136 9.33 0.77 -11.73
CA VAL A 136 9.62 1.79 -10.73
C VAL A 136 8.82 3.07 -10.95
N PRO A 137 8.72 3.65 -12.17
CA PRO A 137 7.85 4.80 -12.43
C PRO A 137 6.39 4.58 -12.05
N ALA A 138 5.83 3.42 -12.37
CA ALA A 138 4.44 3.08 -12.05
C ALA A 138 4.19 2.98 -10.53
N VAL A 139 5.09 2.31 -9.80
CA VAL A 139 5.02 2.23 -8.34
C VAL A 139 5.18 3.62 -7.70
N MET A 140 6.07 4.47 -8.24
CA MET A 140 6.22 5.86 -7.77
C MET A 140 4.95 6.67 -8.01
N ALA A 141 4.31 6.54 -9.17
CA ALA A 141 3.04 7.20 -9.48
C ALA A 141 1.96 6.79 -8.47
N SER A 142 1.87 5.49 -8.17
CA SER A 142 0.97 4.94 -7.16
C SER A 142 1.23 5.50 -5.75
N CYS A 143 2.44 5.95 -5.45
CA CYS A 143 2.86 6.47 -4.14
C CYS A 143 2.88 8.01 -4.05
N ALA A 144 2.53 8.74 -5.09
CA ALA A 144 2.62 10.20 -5.18
C ALA A 144 1.51 10.90 -4.37
N VAL A 145 1.56 10.80 -3.04
CA VAL A 145 0.52 11.35 -2.12
C VAL A 145 0.43 12.86 -2.28
N PRO A 146 -0.76 13.41 -2.62
CA PRO A 146 -0.96 14.85 -2.82
C PRO A 146 -0.48 15.69 -1.64
N GLY A 147 0.27 16.74 -1.93
CA GLY A 147 0.83 17.65 -0.92
C GLY A 147 2.04 17.10 -0.15
N LEU A 148 2.27 15.77 -0.14
CA LEU A 148 3.47 15.18 0.44
C LEU A 148 4.56 14.96 -0.60
N LEU A 149 4.22 14.40 -1.75
CA LEU A 149 5.12 14.14 -2.87
C LEU A 149 4.64 14.88 -4.13
N PRO A 150 5.55 15.20 -5.06
CA PRO A 150 5.14 15.76 -6.35
C PRO A 150 4.36 14.72 -7.16
N PRO A 151 3.51 15.16 -8.12
CA PRO A 151 2.96 14.25 -9.11
C PRO A 151 4.09 13.61 -9.93
N VAL A 152 3.86 12.39 -10.39
CA VAL A 152 4.79 11.66 -11.26
C VAL A 152 4.32 11.76 -12.69
N GLU A 153 5.22 12.14 -13.60
CA GLU A 153 4.96 12.18 -15.03
C GLU A 153 5.38 10.85 -15.67
N ILE A 154 4.48 10.24 -16.45
CA ILE A 154 4.72 9.06 -17.28
C ILE A 154 4.05 9.33 -18.63
N ASP A 155 4.81 9.28 -19.72
CA ASP A 155 4.33 9.46 -21.10
C ASP A 155 3.51 10.75 -21.31
N GLY A 156 3.91 11.85 -20.65
CA GLY A 156 3.25 13.15 -20.76
C GLY A 156 1.97 13.31 -19.93
N HIS A 157 1.60 12.32 -19.14
CA HIS A 157 0.49 12.38 -18.18
C HIS A 157 1.01 12.44 -16.75
N HIS A 158 0.30 13.14 -15.88
CA HIS A 158 0.65 13.30 -14.47
C HIS A 158 -0.24 12.48 -13.57
N TYR A 159 0.37 11.88 -12.55
CA TYR A 159 -0.31 10.96 -11.65
C TYR A 159 -0.10 11.33 -10.19
N PHE A 160 -1.18 11.18 -9.42
CA PHE A 160 -1.16 11.14 -7.97
C PHE A 160 -1.38 9.72 -7.43
N ASP A 161 -1.21 9.58 -6.12
CA ASP A 161 -1.38 8.33 -5.37
C ASP A 161 -2.73 7.65 -5.71
N GLY A 162 -2.64 6.36 -5.99
CA GLY A 162 -3.79 5.54 -6.33
C GLY A 162 -4.86 5.45 -5.25
N GLY A 163 -4.51 5.77 -4.00
CA GLY A 163 -5.46 5.85 -2.90
C GLY A 163 -6.59 6.86 -3.11
N LEU A 164 -6.43 7.84 -4.03
CA LEU A 164 -7.51 8.76 -4.43
C LEU A 164 -8.64 8.05 -5.18
N VAL A 165 -8.31 7.03 -5.95
CA VAL A 165 -9.25 6.37 -6.87
C VAL A 165 -9.57 4.94 -6.45
N ASP A 166 -8.61 4.17 -5.95
CA ASP A 166 -8.82 2.82 -5.46
C ASP A 166 -7.75 2.43 -4.42
N SER A 167 -8.07 2.63 -3.15
CA SER A 167 -7.10 2.43 -2.06
C SER A 167 -6.94 0.98 -1.62
N ILE A 168 -7.94 0.13 -1.88
CA ILE A 168 -7.94 -1.29 -1.51
C ILE A 168 -8.59 -2.05 -2.69
N PRO A 169 -7.83 -2.35 -3.73
CA PRO A 169 -8.34 -2.72 -5.04
C PRO A 169 -8.86 -4.16 -5.13
N VAL A 170 -9.88 -4.50 -4.34
CA VAL A 170 -10.50 -5.83 -4.34
C VAL A 170 -11.24 -6.07 -5.65
N GLY A 171 -11.96 -5.07 -6.15
CA GLY A 171 -12.68 -5.15 -7.40
C GLY A 171 -11.78 -5.46 -8.60
N ARG A 172 -10.55 -4.89 -8.61
CA ARG A 172 -9.56 -5.21 -9.67
C ARG A 172 -9.12 -6.68 -9.59
N ALA A 173 -8.84 -7.21 -8.41
CA ALA A 173 -8.47 -8.61 -8.25
C ALA A 173 -9.56 -9.56 -8.73
N VAL A 174 -10.82 -9.26 -8.42
CA VAL A 174 -11.99 -10.02 -8.89
C VAL A 174 -12.15 -9.93 -10.42
N ALA A 175 -11.98 -8.74 -10.99
CA ALA A 175 -12.02 -8.54 -12.45
C ALA A 175 -10.92 -9.31 -13.19
N LEU A 176 -9.78 -9.58 -12.53
CA LEU A 176 -8.70 -10.42 -13.03
C LEU A 176 -8.94 -11.93 -12.83
N GLY A 177 -10.10 -12.32 -12.31
CA GLY A 177 -10.53 -13.72 -12.16
C GLY A 177 -10.17 -14.35 -10.81
N ALA A 178 -9.82 -13.56 -9.80
CA ALA A 178 -9.60 -14.10 -8.46
C ALA A 178 -10.88 -14.68 -7.87
N THR A 179 -10.79 -15.89 -7.34
CA THR A 179 -11.87 -16.58 -6.62
C THR A 179 -11.64 -16.60 -5.11
N THR A 180 -10.41 -16.33 -4.69
CA THR A 180 -10.04 -16.13 -3.28
C THR A 180 -9.15 -14.88 -3.20
N VAL A 181 -9.51 -13.93 -2.35
CA VAL A 181 -8.80 -12.67 -2.20
C VAL A 181 -8.35 -12.52 -0.74
N TYR A 182 -7.06 -12.37 -0.53
CA TYR A 182 -6.50 -11.97 0.76
C TYR A 182 -6.22 -10.47 0.73
N VAL A 183 -6.93 -9.73 1.57
CA VAL A 183 -6.80 -8.27 1.68
C VAL A 183 -5.84 -7.94 2.82
N LEU A 184 -4.71 -7.37 2.46
CA LEU A 184 -3.70 -6.85 3.36
C LEU A 184 -3.91 -5.35 3.48
N HIS A 185 -4.68 -4.95 4.48
CA HIS A 185 -5.06 -3.57 4.66
C HIS A 185 -4.62 -3.05 6.03
N VAL A 186 -4.06 -1.86 6.04
CA VAL A 186 -3.44 -1.26 7.23
C VAL A 186 -4.22 -0.09 7.82
N GLY A 187 -5.23 0.39 7.12
CA GLY A 187 -6.15 1.41 7.60
C GLY A 187 -7.36 0.79 8.30
N ARG A 188 -7.87 1.48 9.29
CA ARG A 188 -9.02 1.01 10.06
C ARG A 188 -10.31 1.46 9.41
N ILE A 189 -10.82 0.65 8.49
CA ILE A 189 -12.11 0.90 7.83
C ILE A 189 -13.25 0.87 8.86
N GLU A 190 -13.12 0.04 9.90
CA GLU A 190 -14.15 -0.21 10.91
C GLU A 190 -14.23 0.85 12.04
N SER A 191 -13.21 1.71 12.17
CA SER A 191 -13.19 2.68 13.27
C SER A 191 -13.85 3.99 12.84
N PRO A 192 -14.73 4.59 13.64
CA PRO A 192 -15.30 5.90 13.34
C PRO A 192 -14.22 6.96 13.09
N LEU A 193 -14.46 7.83 12.13
CA LEU A 193 -13.62 9.00 11.90
C LEU A 193 -13.93 10.07 12.94
N SER A 194 -12.89 10.77 13.38
CA SER A 194 -13.07 11.93 14.27
C SER A 194 -13.41 13.17 13.46
N VAL A 195 -14.23 14.04 14.01
CA VAL A 195 -14.50 15.34 13.41
C VAL A 195 -13.20 16.15 13.36
N PRO A 196 -12.83 16.74 12.20
CA PRO A 196 -11.61 17.53 12.08
C PRO A 196 -11.72 18.80 12.91
N THR A 197 -10.64 19.12 13.64
CA THR A 197 -10.55 20.33 14.47
C THR A 197 -9.60 21.37 13.87
N ARG A 198 -8.87 21.01 12.82
CA ARG A 198 -7.85 21.87 12.19
C ARG A 198 -8.01 21.85 10.67
N PRO A 199 -7.71 22.96 9.96
CA PRO A 199 -7.94 23.06 8.51
C PRO A 199 -7.29 21.96 7.69
N TRP A 200 -6.07 21.54 8.02
CA TRP A 200 -5.38 20.47 7.29
C TRP A 200 -5.94 19.07 7.57
N GLU A 201 -6.67 18.87 8.67
CA GLU A 201 -7.37 17.62 8.98
C GLU A 201 -8.60 17.43 8.08
N VAL A 202 -9.19 18.53 7.60
CA VAL A 202 -10.39 18.49 6.75
C VAL A 202 -10.12 17.69 5.46
N GLY A 203 -9.02 18.01 4.75
CA GLY A 203 -8.64 17.29 3.54
C GLY A 203 -8.34 15.80 3.79
N LEU A 204 -7.65 15.48 4.89
CA LEU A 204 -7.35 14.11 5.27
C LEU A 204 -8.62 13.32 5.61
N ILE A 205 -9.57 13.92 6.33
CA ILE A 205 -10.83 13.26 6.67
C ILE A 205 -11.70 13.10 5.43
N ALA A 206 -11.76 14.10 4.55
CA ALA A 206 -12.48 13.99 3.28
C ALA A 206 -11.92 12.84 2.41
N PHE A 207 -10.59 12.74 2.32
CA PHE A 207 -9.92 11.63 1.63
C PHE A 207 -10.26 10.27 2.26
N GLU A 208 -10.22 10.16 3.61
CA GLU A 208 -10.59 8.93 4.32
C GLU A 208 -12.06 8.54 4.13
N ILE A 209 -12.96 9.52 4.07
CA ILE A 209 -14.39 9.26 3.78
C ILE A 209 -14.54 8.67 2.39
N ALA A 210 -13.97 9.30 1.36
CA ALA A 210 -14.05 8.83 -0.02
C ALA A 210 -13.46 7.42 -0.18
N ARG A 211 -12.29 7.17 0.41
CA ARG A 211 -11.62 5.87 0.39
C ARG A 211 -12.46 4.75 1.01
N ARG A 212 -13.03 5.00 2.20
CA ARG A 212 -13.84 4.01 2.92
C ARG A 212 -15.17 3.76 2.22
N HIS A 213 -15.79 4.81 1.71
CA HIS A 213 -17.05 4.70 0.97
C HIS A 213 -16.87 3.79 -0.25
N ARG A 214 -15.82 4.04 -1.05
CA ARG A 214 -15.51 3.21 -2.22
C ARG A 214 -15.28 1.75 -1.85
N PHE A 215 -14.48 1.48 -0.83
CA PHE A 215 -14.25 0.11 -0.38
C PHE A 215 -15.55 -0.59 0.05
N HIS A 216 -16.44 0.10 0.77
CA HIS A 216 -17.73 -0.46 1.16
C HIS A 216 -18.63 -0.74 -0.05
N GLU A 217 -18.65 0.14 -1.05
CA GLU A 217 -19.38 -0.07 -2.30
C GLU A 217 -18.83 -1.29 -3.06
N GLU A 218 -17.52 -1.39 -3.20
CA GLU A 218 -16.89 -2.55 -3.85
C GLU A 218 -17.23 -3.85 -3.12
N MET A 219 -17.03 -3.89 -1.80
CA MET A 219 -17.30 -5.08 -1.00
C MET A 219 -18.78 -5.51 -1.08
N SER A 220 -19.72 -4.56 -1.18
CA SER A 220 -21.14 -4.85 -1.33
C SER A 220 -21.51 -5.41 -2.69
N SER A 221 -20.71 -5.15 -3.72
CA SER A 221 -20.91 -5.59 -5.11
C SER A 221 -20.23 -6.92 -5.44
N ILE A 222 -19.37 -7.44 -4.55
CA ILE A 222 -18.67 -8.71 -4.77
C ILE A 222 -19.65 -9.89 -4.66
N SER A 223 -19.57 -10.79 -5.66
CA SER A 223 -20.36 -12.02 -5.64
C SER A 223 -20.09 -12.86 -4.39
N PRO A 224 -21.11 -13.45 -3.76
CA PRO A 224 -20.94 -14.37 -2.63
C PRO A 224 -20.05 -15.59 -2.91
N ASP A 225 -19.83 -15.93 -4.17
CA ASP A 225 -18.96 -17.03 -4.61
C ASP A 225 -17.46 -16.68 -4.45
N ILE A 226 -17.12 -15.40 -4.32
CA ILE A 226 -15.76 -14.93 -4.10
C ILE A 226 -15.45 -14.94 -2.60
N ARG A 227 -14.39 -15.62 -2.20
CA ARG A 227 -13.95 -15.64 -0.81
C ARG A 227 -13.00 -14.48 -0.55
N VAL A 228 -13.40 -13.56 0.31
CA VAL A 228 -12.57 -12.42 0.70
C VAL A 228 -12.14 -12.56 2.17
N HIS A 229 -10.84 -12.59 2.40
CA HIS A 229 -10.22 -12.67 3.72
C HIS A 229 -9.50 -11.36 4.04
N VAL A 230 -10.06 -10.53 4.91
CA VAL A 230 -9.39 -9.32 5.39
C VAL A 230 -8.50 -9.67 6.58
N LEU A 231 -7.19 -9.54 6.41
CA LEU A 231 -6.23 -9.94 7.43
C LEU A 231 -6.14 -8.90 8.56
N PRO A 232 -6.16 -9.35 9.83
CA PRO A 232 -6.12 -8.44 10.97
C PRO A 232 -4.70 -7.91 11.24
N THR A 233 -4.60 -6.63 11.64
CA THR A 233 -3.33 -5.98 12.03
C THR A 233 -2.89 -6.28 13.46
N GLY A 234 -3.78 -6.79 14.31
CA GLY A 234 -3.52 -7.05 15.74
C GLY A 234 -3.24 -5.81 16.60
N GLY A 235 -3.39 -4.61 16.04
CA GLY A 235 -3.01 -3.37 16.72
C GLY A 235 -4.14 -2.65 17.44
N ASP A 236 -3.77 -1.84 18.47
CA ASP A 236 -4.70 -0.93 19.15
C ASP A 236 -5.19 0.20 18.22
N ARG A 237 -6.33 0.79 18.60
CA ARG A 237 -7.00 1.85 17.84
C ARG A 237 -6.13 3.10 17.74
N MET A 238 -5.51 3.34 16.59
CA MET A 238 -4.81 4.59 16.32
C MET A 238 -5.70 5.52 15.47
N PRO A 239 -5.92 6.76 15.90
CA PRO A 239 -6.72 7.70 15.11
C PRO A 239 -6.02 7.98 13.77
N PRO A 240 -6.78 8.14 12.67
CA PRO A 240 -6.25 8.56 11.40
C PRO A 240 -5.62 9.96 11.52
N GLY A 241 -4.55 10.21 10.77
CA GLY A 241 -3.89 11.51 10.76
C GLY A 241 -2.51 11.46 10.14
N LEU A 242 -1.84 12.62 10.05
CA LEU A 242 -0.47 12.74 9.51
C LEU A 242 0.56 11.82 10.20
N ARG A 243 0.21 11.21 11.34
CA ARG A 243 1.10 10.27 12.04
C ARG A 243 1.42 9.02 11.23
N GLN A 244 0.58 8.61 10.30
CA GLN A 244 0.85 7.50 9.39
C GLN A 244 2.00 7.79 8.40
N PHE A 245 2.33 9.07 8.18
CA PHE A 245 3.44 9.52 7.34
C PHE A 245 4.68 9.93 8.15
N ARG A 246 4.66 9.74 9.48
CA ARG A 246 5.83 10.01 10.33
C ARG A 246 6.56 8.72 10.62
N TYR A 247 7.82 8.67 10.25
CA TYR A 247 8.68 7.52 10.58
C TYR A 247 8.63 7.21 12.08
N ARG A 248 8.48 5.95 12.38
CA ARG A 248 8.54 5.41 13.74
C ARG A 248 9.93 4.79 13.96
N SER A 249 10.39 4.80 15.21
CA SER A 249 11.65 4.13 15.55
C SER A 249 11.62 2.66 15.09
N ARG A 250 12.79 2.11 14.75
CA ARG A 250 12.99 0.72 14.31
C ARG A 250 12.23 -0.30 15.20
N ASN A 251 12.28 -0.12 16.53
CA ASN A 251 11.57 -0.97 17.47
C ASN A 251 10.03 -0.96 17.27
N LYS A 252 9.46 0.19 16.89
CA LYS A 252 8.02 0.28 16.62
C LYS A 252 7.63 -0.35 15.30
N VAL A 253 8.50 -0.30 14.30
CA VAL A 253 8.30 -0.98 13.01
C VAL A 253 8.33 -2.49 13.23
N SER A 254 9.36 -3.03 13.89
CA SER A 254 9.46 -4.45 14.23
C SER A 254 8.23 -4.92 15.02
N THR A 255 7.85 -4.20 16.08
CA THR A 255 6.65 -4.51 16.87
C THR A 255 5.37 -4.54 16.01
N SER A 256 5.26 -3.65 15.01
CA SER A 256 4.10 -3.64 14.09
C SER A 256 4.07 -4.89 13.20
N ILE A 257 5.23 -5.29 12.66
CA ILE A 257 5.38 -6.52 11.87
C ILE A 257 5.03 -7.76 12.70
N ASP A 258 5.61 -7.89 13.90
CA ASP A 258 5.40 -9.08 14.74
C ASP A 258 3.94 -9.20 15.21
N ARG A 259 3.31 -8.08 15.53
CA ARG A 259 1.92 -8.02 15.97
C ARG A 259 0.95 -8.42 14.85
N SER A 260 1.13 -7.88 13.65
CA SER A 260 0.28 -8.23 12.51
C SER A 260 0.54 -9.66 12.04
N TYR A 261 1.78 -10.16 12.14
CA TYR A 261 2.08 -11.56 11.92
C TYR A 261 1.27 -12.47 12.85
N ALA A 262 1.36 -12.23 14.16
CA ALA A 262 0.66 -13.06 15.16
C ALA A 262 -0.86 -13.05 14.96
N ALA A 263 -1.44 -11.87 14.72
CA ALA A 263 -2.89 -11.74 14.52
C ALA A 263 -3.35 -12.44 13.23
N SER A 264 -2.62 -12.26 12.13
CA SER A 264 -2.95 -12.88 10.84
C SER A 264 -2.73 -14.38 10.85
N ALA A 265 -1.66 -14.88 11.50
CA ALA A 265 -1.41 -16.32 11.65
C ALA A 265 -2.54 -16.99 12.44
N ASN A 266 -3.01 -16.38 13.53
CA ASN A 266 -4.14 -16.89 14.30
C ASN A 266 -5.44 -16.91 13.46
N TYR A 267 -5.71 -15.85 12.69
CA TYR A 267 -6.86 -15.80 11.79
C TYR A 267 -6.79 -16.92 10.73
N LEU A 268 -5.64 -17.07 10.07
CA LEU A 268 -5.44 -18.08 9.03
C LEU A 268 -5.62 -19.50 9.61
N ALA A 269 -5.10 -19.78 10.80
CA ALA A 269 -5.27 -21.09 11.45
C ALA A 269 -6.76 -21.42 11.70
N GLN A 270 -7.59 -20.42 12.04
CA GLN A 270 -9.02 -20.62 12.23
C GLN A 270 -9.76 -20.92 10.93
N VAL A 271 -9.46 -20.17 9.85
CA VAL A 271 -10.17 -20.31 8.56
C VAL A 271 -9.69 -21.49 7.73
N THR A 272 -8.45 -21.97 7.96
CA THR A 272 -7.90 -23.16 7.26
C THR A 272 -8.13 -24.44 8.06
N GLY A 273 -8.17 -24.40 9.39
CA GLY A 273 -8.42 -25.55 10.27
C GLY A 273 -9.89 -25.99 10.37
N SER A 274 -10.80 -25.21 9.77
CA SER A 274 -12.25 -25.53 9.70
C SER A 274 -12.64 -26.29 8.42
N ARG A 275 -11.66 -26.85 7.70
CA ARG A 275 -11.88 -27.65 6.47
C ARG A 275 -11.72 -29.13 6.74
#